data_910e886ac6460be7a12643fbe4853d05
#
_entry.id   910e886ac6460be7a12643fbe4853d05
#
_cell.length_a   1.000
_cell.length_b   1.000
_cell.length_c   1.000
_cell.angle_alpha   90.00
_cell.angle_beta   90.00
_cell.angle_gamma   90.00
#
_symmetry.space_group_name_H-M   'P 1'
#
loop_
_entity.id
_entity.type
_entity.pdbx_description
1 polymer ?
#
loop_
_entity_poly.entity_id
_entity_poly.type
_entity_poly.pdbx_seq_one_letter_code
_entity_poly.pdbx_strand_id
1 'polypeptide(L)'
;MSKRQVLNKKNLGIKDGLPLQASAGGIEELRRDIQRLMDMEAIRQLKYAYFRCVDTANLEELATLFHDDVTVHFVGGSYEWNVQGKADYVSNIGKSFSTEAVGQHNAHHPEIQMLSDSEATALWYLADNMW
;
A
#
# COMPACT_ATOMS: atom_id res chain seq x y z
N MET A 1 17.69 -26.88 -6.52
CA MET A 1 17.27 -25.75 -5.64
C MET A 1 17.30 -24.46 -6.47
N SER A 2 16.16 -23.85 -6.74
CA SER A 2 16.11 -22.51 -7.37
C SER A 2 16.77 -21.50 -6.42
N LYS A 3 17.72 -20.70 -6.94
CA LYS A 3 18.32 -19.63 -6.13
C LYS A 3 17.24 -18.60 -5.81
N ARG A 4 17.05 -18.32 -4.53
CA ARG A 4 16.13 -17.27 -4.10
C ARG A 4 16.56 -15.94 -4.72
N GLN A 5 15.64 -15.24 -5.38
CA GLN A 5 15.90 -13.92 -5.93
C GLN A 5 16.19 -12.93 -4.79
N VAL A 6 17.26 -12.16 -4.93
CA VAL A 6 17.52 -11.05 -4.00
C VAL A 6 16.58 -9.90 -4.34
N LEU A 7 15.70 -9.57 -3.41
CA LEU A 7 14.80 -8.43 -3.53
C LEU A 7 15.49 -7.16 -3.01
N ASN A 8 15.39 -6.08 -3.76
CA ASN A 8 15.88 -4.76 -3.39
C ASN A 8 14.92 -3.67 -3.90
N LYS A 9 15.10 -2.44 -3.47
CA LYS A 9 14.22 -1.31 -3.87
C LYS A 9 14.01 -1.24 -5.38
N LYS A 10 15.07 -1.38 -6.16
CA LYS A 10 15.03 -1.25 -7.62
C LYS A 10 14.14 -2.30 -8.30
N ASN A 11 14.30 -3.58 -7.93
CA ASN A 11 13.50 -4.65 -8.55
C ASN A 11 12.09 -4.78 -7.95
N LEU A 12 11.82 -4.10 -6.83
CA LEU A 12 10.49 -3.92 -6.25
C LEU A 12 9.76 -2.67 -6.77
N GLY A 13 10.39 -1.89 -7.66
CA GLY A 13 9.80 -0.68 -8.23
C GLY A 13 9.79 0.53 -7.30
N ILE A 14 10.50 0.48 -6.17
CA ILE A 14 10.61 1.59 -5.24
C ILE A 14 11.64 2.60 -5.75
N LYS A 15 11.18 3.81 -5.99
CA LYS A 15 12.01 4.95 -6.42
C LYS A 15 12.55 5.70 -5.20
N ASP A 16 13.66 6.41 -5.40
CA ASP A 16 14.15 7.34 -4.38
C ASP A 16 13.20 8.53 -4.27
N GLY A 17 12.81 8.86 -3.04
CA GLY A 17 11.90 9.94 -2.75
C GLY A 17 12.58 11.30 -2.63
N LEU A 18 11.77 12.34 -2.51
CA LEU A 18 12.21 13.68 -2.23
C LEU A 18 12.81 13.74 -0.80
N PRO A 19 14.03 14.28 -0.63
CA PRO A 19 14.64 14.37 0.68
C PRO A 19 13.95 15.42 1.54
N LEU A 20 13.96 15.23 2.87
CA LEU A 20 13.62 16.27 3.83
C LEU A 20 14.79 17.27 3.94
N GLN A 21 14.49 18.55 4.06
CA GLN A 21 15.45 19.66 4.02
C GLN A 21 15.44 20.56 5.26
N ALA A 22 14.76 20.16 6.32
CA ALA A 22 14.54 20.98 7.52
C ALA A 22 15.81 21.55 8.16
N SER A 23 16.95 20.88 7.97
CA SER A 23 18.23 21.32 8.53
C SER A 23 18.93 22.44 7.74
N ALA A 24 18.48 22.71 6.52
CA ALA A 24 19.16 23.62 5.59
C ALA A 24 18.30 24.82 5.17
N GLY A 25 16.98 24.79 5.47
CA GLY A 25 16.02 25.70 4.90
C GLY A 25 15.44 26.71 5.89
N GLY A 26 14.74 27.68 5.34
CA GLY A 26 13.90 28.61 6.06
C GLY A 26 12.51 28.02 6.36
N ILE A 27 11.57 28.93 6.68
CA ILE A 27 10.20 28.52 7.08
C ILE A 27 9.45 27.78 5.97
N GLU A 28 9.71 28.09 4.71
CA GLU A 28 9.03 27.47 3.58
C GLU A 28 9.50 26.03 3.35
N GLU A 29 10.79 25.77 3.53
CA GLU A 29 11.35 24.41 3.48
C GLU A 29 10.80 23.56 4.64
N LEU A 30 10.71 24.14 5.83
CA LEU A 30 10.11 23.48 6.99
C LEU A 30 8.64 23.13 6.73
N ARG A 31 7.85 24.04 6.18
CA ARG A 31 6.44 23.77 5.82
C ARG A 31 6.31 22.64 4.83
N ARG A 32 7.14 22.60 3.79
CA ARG A 32 7.16 21.50 2.80
C ARG A 32 7.52 20.16 3.43
N ASP A 33 8.50 20.14 4.32
CA ASP A 33 8.90 18.91 5.01
C ASP A 33 7.79 18.42 5.96
N ILE A 34 7.12 19.33 6.68
CA ILE A 34 5.96 18.98 7.51
C ILE A 34 4.84 18.40 6.64
N GLN A 35 4.53 19.02 5.50
CA GLN A 35 3.49 18.50 4.60
C GLN A 35 3.84 17.09 4.11
N ARG A 36 5.08 16.84 3.69
CA ARG A 36 5.54 15.50 3.29
C ARG A 36 5.40 14.45 4.41
N LEU A 37 5.73 14.84 5.65
CA LEU A 37 5.56 13.94 6.80
C LEU A 37 4.08 13.65 7.06
N MET A 38 3.20 14.65 6.92
CA MET A 38 1.75 14.46 7.02
C MET A 38 1.22 13.55 5.91
N ASP A 39 1.69 13.71 4.68
CA ASP A 39 1.31 12.87 3.53
C ASP A 39 1.78 11.42 3.73
N MET A 40 3.00 11.22 4.22
CA MET A 40 3.50 9.89 4.56
C MET A 40 2.66 9.23 5.66
N GLU A 41 2.20 9.99 6.66
CA GLU A 41 1.30 9.48 7.69
C GLU A 41 -0.08 9.15 7.10
N ALA A 42 -0.62 9.99 6.23
CA ALA A 42 -1.87 9.72 5.53
C ALA A 42 -1.80 8.42 4.70
N ILE A 43 -0.67 8.15 4.04
CA ILE A 43 -0.43 6.88 3.32
C ILE A 43 -0.40 5.69 4.28
N ARG A 44 0.18 5.82 5.48
CA ARG A 44 0.10 4.77 6.51
C ARG A 44 -1.34 4.50 6.93
N GLN A 45 -2.10 5.55 7.24
CA GLN A 45 -3.50 5.44 7.63
C GLN A 45 -4.37 4.80 6.53
N LEU A 46 -4.13 5.17 5.26
CA LEU A 46 -4.77 4.55 4.10
C LEU A 46 -4.53 3.03 4.08
N LYS A 47 -3.29 2.59 4.30
CA LYS A 47 -2.94 1.17 4.31
C LYS A 47 -3.54 0.42 5.50
N TYR A 48 -3.62 1.06 6.66
CA TYR A 48 -4.29 0.47 7.83
C TYR A 48 -5.80 0.32 7.60
N ALA A 49 -6.44 1.33 7.03
CA ALA A 49 -7.85 1.26 6.62
C ALA A 49 -8.09 0.14 5.60
N TYR A 50 -7.20 0.00 4.61
CA TYR A 50 -7.27 -1.07 3.62
C TYR A 50 -7.32 -2.46 4.28
N PHE A 51 -6.37 -2.79 5.16
CA PHE A 51 -6.36 -4.10 5.82
C PHE A 51 -7.57 -4.30 6.72
N ARG A 52 -7.94 -3.30 7.51
CA ARG A 52 -9.15 -3.37 8.32
C ARG A 52 -10.38 -3.64 7.45
N CYS A 53 -10.54 -2.96 6.32
CA CYS A 53 -11.67 -3.16 5.44
C CYS A 53 -11.69 -4.56 4.81
N VAL A 54 -10.54 -5.10 4.44
CA VAL A 54 -10.43 -6.47 3.93
C VAL A 54 -10.78 -7.47 5.02
N ASP A 55 -10.16 -7.36 6.20
CA ASP A 55 -10.37 -8.29 7.32
C ASP A 55 -11.80 -8.28 7.87
N THR A 56 -12.50 -7.15 7.74
CA THR A 56 -13.88 -7.01 8.21
C THR A 56 -14.92 -7.08 7.08
N ALA A 57 -14.51 -7.37 5.85
CA ALA A 57 -15.35 -7.36 4.65
C ALA A 57 -16.14 -6.06 4.46
N ASN A 58 -15.59 -4.92 4.85
CA ASN A 58 -16.20 -3.60 4.67
C ASN A 58 -15.94 -3.07 3.24
N LEU A 59 -16.72 -3.57 2.28
CA LEU A 59 -16.51 -3.29 0.86
C LEU A 59 -16.88 -1.85 0.48
N GLU A 60 -17.81 -1.24 1.19
CA GLU A 60 -18.21 0.15 0.94
C GLU A 60 -17.06 1.12 1.22
N GLU A 61 -16.46 1.04 2.38
CA GLU A 61 -15.30 1.85 2.72
C GLU A 61 -14.08 1.45 1.88
N LEU A 62 -13.85 0.15 1.64
CA LEU A 62 -12.77 -0.34 0.80
C LEU A 62 -12.76 0.34 -0.58
N ALA A 63 -13.93 0.48 -1.20
CA ALA A 63 -14.07 1.13 -2.50
C ALA A 63 -13.62 2.60 -2.50
N THR A 64 -13.69 3.29 -1.37
CA THR A 64 -13.26 4.70 -1.26
C THR A 64 -11.74 4.87 -1.24
N LEU A 65 -11.00 3.81 -0.97
CA LEU A 65 -9.54 3.85 -0.82
C LEU A 65 -8.79 3.76 -2.15
N PHE A 66 -9.49 3.56 -3.27
CA PHE A 66 -8.89 3.34 -4.58
C PHE A 66 -9.38 4.34 -5.62
N HIS A 67 -8.49 4.67 -6.55
CA HIS A 67 -8.87 5.27 -7.82
C HIS A 67 -9.65 4.28 -8.68
N ASP A 68 -10.49 4.78 -9.58
CA ASP A 68 -11.35 3.93 -10.42
C ASP A 68 -10.55 3.01 -11.36
N ASP A 69 -9.39 3.46 -11.79
CA ASP A 69 -8.47 2.78 -12.72
C ASP A 69 -7.36 1.98 -12.02
N VAL A 70 -7.50 1.68 -10.73
CA VAL A 70 -6.50 0.91 -9.99
C VAL A 70 -6.14 -0.39 -10.71
N THR A 71 -4.87 -0.73 -10.70
CA THR A 71 -4.36 -2.01 -11.17
C THR A 71 -3.77 -2.79 -10.00
N VAL A 72 -4.13 -4.06 -9.89
CA VAL A 72 -3.66 -4.92 -8.81
C VAL A 72 -3.05 -6.18 -9.42
N HIS A 73 -1.84 -6.51 -8.96
CA HIS A 73 -1.12 -7.69 -9.38
C HIS A 73 -0.64 -8.46 -8.15
N PHE A 74 -1.19 -9.64 -7.94
CA PHE A 74 -0.76 -10.58 -6.90
C PHE A 74 0.09 -11.68 -7.50
N VAL A 75 1.22 -11.95 -6.85
CA VAL A 75 2.10 -13.08 -7.17
C VAL A 75 2.32 -13.87 -5.88
N GLY A 76 1.69 -15.02 -5.80
CA GLY A 76 1.74 -15.87 -4.61
C GLY A 76 2.22 -17.29 -4.92
N GLY A 77 3.53 -17.48 -4.99
CA GLY A 77 4.13 -18.81 -5.14
C GLY A 77 3.64 -19.57 -6.38
N SER A 78 2.50 -20.23 -6.27
CA SER A 78 1.90 -21.05 -7.32
C SER A 78 0.77 -20.36 -8.09
N TYR A 79 0.40 -19.14 -7.75
CA TYR A 79 -0.64 -18.40 -8.43
C TYR A 79 -0.20 -16.98 -8.80
N GLU A 80 -0.80 -16.47 -9.85
CA GLU A 80 -0.70 -15.09 -10.29
C GLU A 80 -2.10 -14.58 -10.60
N TRP A 81 -2.42 -13.37 -10.12
CA TRP A 81 -3.74 -12.79 -10.28
C TRP A 81 -3.64 -11.31 -10.60
N ASN A 82 -4.23 -10.92 -11.73
CA ASN A 82 -4.26 -9.55 -12.22
C ASN A 82 -5.69 -9.02 -12.22
N VAL A 83 -5.91 -7.81 -11.70
CA VAL A 83 -7.19 -7.13 -11.70
C VAL A 83 -7.03 -5.71 -12.22
N GLN A 84 -7.96 -5.29 -13.04
CA GLN A 84 -8.07 -3.94 -13.58
C GLN A 84 -9.36 -3.30 -13.09
N GLY A 85 -9.23 -2.11 -12.48
CA GLY A 85 -10.35 -1.33 -12.01
C GLY A 85 -10.85 -1.67 -10.61
N LYS A 86 -11.29 -0.61 -9.93
CA LYS A 86 -11.78 -0.66 -8.55
C LYS A 86 -12.97 -1.60 -8.36
N ALA A 87 -13.94 -1.54 -9.27
CA ALA A 87 -15.16 -2.34 -9.16
C ALA A 87 -14.88 -3.84 -9.15
N ASP A 88 -14.02 -4.29 -10.05
CA ASP A 88 -13.62 -5.70 -10.15
C ASP A 88 -12.79 -6.12 -8.94
N TYR A 89 -11.89 -5.26 -8.49
CA TYR A 89 -11.06 -5.55 -7.31
C TYR A 89 -11.92 -5.71 -6.05
N VAL A 90 -12.78 -4.75 -5.75
CA VAL A 90 -13.67 -4.78 -4.57
C VAL A 90 -14.62 -5.98 -4.62
N SER A 91 -15.18 -6.28 -5.81
CA SER A 91 -16.02 -7.46 -6.01
C SER A 91 -15.29 -8.77 -5.71
N ASN A 92 -14.03 -8.89 -6.13
CA ASN A 92 -13.23 -10.09 -5.88
C ASN A 92 -12.85 -10.23 -4.39
N ILE A 93 -12.54 -9.13 -3.71
CA ILE A 93 -12.32 -9.15 -2.26
C ILE A 93 -13.59 -9.63 -1.55
N GLY A 94 -14.77 -9.15 -1.92
CA GLY A 94 -16.04 -9.58 -1.33
C GLY A 94 -16.40 -11.06 -1.55
N LYS A 95 -15.79 -11.71 -2.55
CA LYS A 95 -15.93 -13.17 -2.75
C LYS A 95 -14.94 -13.98 -1.90
N SER A 96 -13.81 -13.38 -1.52
CA SER A 96 -12.73 -14.04 -0.79
C SER A 96 -12.84 -13.86 0.72
N PHE A 97 -13.37 -12.75 1.18
CA PHE A 97 -13.50 -12.41 2.60
C PHE A 97 -14.99 -12.21 2.95
N SER A 98 -15.43 -12.94 3.95
CA SER A 98 -16.82 -12.97 4.40
C SER A 98 -16.87 -13.27 5.90
N THR A 99 -18.05 -13.45 6.46
CA THR A 99 -18.21 -13.92 7.84
C THR A 99 -17.72 -15.37 8.07
N GLU A 100 -17.47 -16.11 7.00
CA GLU A 100 -17.01 -17.52 7.05
C GLU A 100 -15.51 -17.64 6.74
N ALA A 101 -14.93 -16.67 6.03
CA ALA A 101 -13.51 -16.63 5.69
C ALA A 101 -12.90 -15.33 6.25
N VAL A 102 -12.25 -15.44 7.39
CA VAL A 102 -11.68 -14.30 8.12
C VAL A 102 -10.19 -14.19 7.84
N GLY A 103 -9.76 -13.02 7.39
CA GLY A 103 -8.35 -12.69 7.25
C GLY A 103 -7.83 -11.88 8.42
N GLN A 104 -6.54 -12.00 8.67
CA GLN A 104 -5.78 -11.11 9.54
C GLN A 104 -4.52 -10.66 8.82
N HIS A 105 -4.58 -9.47 8.25
CA HIS A 105 -3.47 -8.86 7.55
C HIS A 105 -2.66 -7.98 8.50
N ASN A 106 -1.37 -8.26 8.62
CA ASN A 106 -0.44 -7.46 9.41
C ASN A 106 0.63 -6.87 8.49
N ALA A 107 0.59 -5.57 8.28
CA ALA A 107 1.63 -4.85 7.54
C ALA A 107 2.68 -4.30 8.50
N HIS A 108 3.94 -4.49 8.16
CA HIS A 108 5.07 -4.10 8.98
C HIS A 108 6.05 -3.22 8.21
N HIS A 109 6.73 -2.33 8.94
CA HIS A 109 7.92 -1.60 8.51
C HIS A 109 7.77 -0.90 7.14
N PRO A 110 6.84 0.05 7.01
CA PRO A 110 6.64 0.75 5.74
C PRO A 110 7.86 1.56 5.33
N GLU A 111 8.28 1.39 4.07
CA GLU A 111 9.22 2.27 3.39
C GLU A 111 8.43 3.14 2.41
N ILE A 112 8.19 4.41 2.75
CA ILE A 112 7.37 5.33 1.96
C ILE A 112 8.28 6.39 1.35
N GLN A 113 8.16 6.62 0.05
CA GLN A 113 8.92 7.60 -0.70
C GLN A 113 7.96 8.55 -1.43
N MET A 114 7.95 9.82 -1.03
CA MET A 114 7.21 10.87 -1.75
C MET A 114 7.97 11.23 -3.03
N LEU A 115 7.32 11.17 -4.17
CA LEU A 115 7.92 11.49 -5.47
C LEU A 115 7.54 12.91 -5.92
N SER A 116 6.34 13.37 -5.54
CA SER A 116 5.81 14.70 -5.75
C SER A 116 4.76 15.02 -4.70
N ASP A 117 4.03 16.11 -4.84
CA ASP A 117 2.92 16.47 -3.95
C ASP A 117 1.68 15.56 -4.15
N SER A 118 1.66 14.73 -5.19
CA SER A 118 0.53 13.85 -5.53
C SER A 118 0.92 12.41 -5.84
N GLU A 119 2.19 12.07 -5.76
CA GLU A 119 2.69 10.74 -6.10
C GLU A 119 3.65 10.22 -5.05
N ALA A 120 3.48 8.95 -4.68
CA ALA A 120 4.38 8.24 -3.78
C ALA A 120 4.55 6.78 -4.19
N THR A 121 5.64 6.17 -3.75
CA THR A 121 5.81 4.71 -3.75
C THR A 121 5.98 4.22 -2.32
N ALA A 122 5.50 3.02 -2.05
CA ALA A 122 5.63 2.44 -0.72
C ALA A 122 5.75 0.92 -0.77
N LEU A 123 6.46 0.38 0.22
CA LEU A 123 6.67 -1.04 0.44
C LEU A 123 6.26 -1.39 1.87
N TRP A 124 5.59 -2.53 2.06
CA TRP A 124 5.32 -3.13 3.36
C TRP A 124 5.69 -4.60 3.35
N TYR A 125 6.17 -5.09 4.48
CA TYR A 125 6.13 -6.53 4.75
C TYR A 125 4.70 -6.92 5.13
N LEU A 126 4.24 -8.04 4.60
CA LEU A 126 2.92 -8.59 4.91
C LEU A 126 3.08 -9.94 5.61
N ALA A 127 2.40 -10.08 6.74
CA ALA A 127 2.04 -11.36 7.31
C ALA A 127 0.52 -11.54 7.20
N ASP A 128 0.10 -12.61 6.57
CA ASP A 128 -1.29 -12.88 6.24
C ASP A 128 -1.67 -14.24 6.84
N ASN A 129 -2.71 -14.24 7.65
CA ASN A 129 -3.30 -15.45 8.22
C ASN A 129 -4.77 -15.52 7.82
N MET A 130 -5.24 -16.71 7.49
CA MET A 130 -6.64 -16.95 7.11
C MET A 130 -7.20 -18.12 7.92
N TRP A 131 -8.45 -18.01 8.34
CA TRP A 131 -9.23 -19.02 9.04
C TRP A 131 -10.53 -19.31 8.31
#